data_446c818e6685aee6f95c6e2d6c8b1250
#
_entry.id   446c818e6685aee6f95c6e2d6c8b1250
#
_cell.length_a   1.000
_cell.length_b   1.000
_cell.length_c   1.000
_cell.angle_alpha   90.00
_cell.angle_beta   90.00
_cell.angle_gamma   90.00
#
_symmetry.space_group_name_H-M   'P 1'
#
loop_
_entity.id
_entity.type
_entity.pdbx_description
1 polymer ?
#
loop_
_entity_poly.entity_id
_entity_poly.type
_entity_poly.pdbx_seq_one_letter_code
_entity_poly.pdbx_strand_id
1 'polypeptide(L)'
;SYSVLRGRFDKWLAGKVEAAGGLVIGGATVDGLIRKDGRVCGVTVGKEELECDLVIDAEGVNALVAERAGVIDPIRLENVAVGIKSVIRLKENVINERFNTESGKGAALLGMGSANQGLFGGLFMYTNKDTISIGLVQDSKTWKENGLHLPDAMEALKEHPIIGKYIDGGELVEYTAHLIPEGGYNAFSEFCGDGILVTGDAAGLCMNRGYTVRGMDYAIMSGIAAAETAEQALTKGVFTKEFLGMYEARLEHNTLADFKTAKKGHSYMANTEHLFTTYPEMAIKALQSLYKVDGSAIEGTVKTVVKSLPKVKVFS
;
A
#
# COMPACT_ATOMS: atom_id res chain seq x y z
N SER A 1 -8.17 -11.40 -8.43
CA SER A 1 -7.13 -10.97 -7.47
C SER A 1 -6.68 -12.13 -6.62
N TYR A 2 -5.48 -12.03 -6.05
CA TYR A 2 -4.90 -13.03 -5.15
C TYR A 2 -4.45 -12.32 -3.87
N SER A 3 -4.62 -12.95 -2.72
CA SER A 3 -3.94 -12.57 -1.48
C SER A 3 -2.68 -13.41 -1.31
N VAL A 4 -1.64 -12.83 -0.77
CA VAL A 4 -0.39 -13.51 -0.48
C VAL A 4 0.14 -13.15 0.89
N LEU A 5 0.74 -14.12 1.58
CA LEU A 5 1.51 -13.87 2.79
C LEU A 5 2.96 -13.57 2.40
N ARG A 6 3.41 -12.32 2.59
CA ARG A 6 4.74 -11.85 2.19
C ARG A 6 5.86 -12.73 2.72
N GLY A 7 5.79 -13.17 3.98
CA GLY A 7 6.80 -14.06 4.55
C GLY A 7 6.97 -15.41 3.83
N ARG A 8 5.93 -15.90 3.12
CA ARG A 8 6.02 -17.09 2.26
C ARG A 8 6.39 -16.73 0.83
N PHE A 9 5.76 -15.69 0.29
CA PHE A 9 5.96 -15.25 -1.09
C PHE A 9 7.39 -14.77 -1.34
N ASP A 10 7.94 -13.96 -0.45
CA ASP A 10 9.29 -13.40 -0.60
C ASP A 10 10.36 -14.51 -0.57
N LYS A 11 10.21 -15.52 0.30
CA LYS A 11 11.09 -16.70 0.31
C LYS A 11 11.01 -17.52 -0.97
N TRP A 12 9.79 -17.69 -1.50
CA TRP A 12 9.59 -18.37 -2.77
C TRP A 12 10.25 -17.62 -3.92
N LEU A 13 10.10 -16.28 -3.96
CA LEU A 13 10.71 -15.44 -4.98
C LEU A 13 12.24 -15.43 -4.89
N ALA A 14 12.80 -15.33 -3.68
CA ALA A 14 14.24 -15.46 -3.43
C ALA A 14 14.79 -16.78 -3.98
N GLY A 15 14.12 -17.91 -3.70
CA GLY A 15 14.48 -19.20 -4.28
C GLY A 15 14.43 -19.26 -5.81
N LYS A 16 13.59 -18.44 -6.46
CA LYS A 16 13.60 -18.30 -7.94
C LYS A 16 14.84 -17.55 -8.44
N VAL A 17 15.26 -16.53 -7.70
CA VAL A 17 16.49 -15.78 -8.00
C VAL A 17 17.70 -16.71 -7.92
N GLU A 18 17.82 -17.49 -6.84
CA GLU A 18 18.91 -18.48 -6.67
C GLU A 18 18.90 -19.55 -7.76
N ALA A 19 17.72 -20.08 -8.10
CA ALA A 19 17.56 -21.06 -9.17
C ALA A 19 17.94 -20.52 -10.56
N ALA A 20 17.87 -19.20 -10.74
CA ALA A 20 18.31 -18.50 -11.95
C ALA A 20 19.81 -18.15 -11.93
N GLY A 21 20.55 -18.53 -10.88
CA GLY A 21 22.00 -18.26 -10.75
C GLY A 21 22.32 -16.93 -10.03
N GLY A 22 21.31 -16.23 -9.51
CA GLY A 22 21.51 -15.05 -8.68
C GLY A 22 21.92 -15.41 -7.25
N LEU A 23 22.53 -14.48 -6.54
CA LEU A 23 22.91 -14.61 -5.14
C LEU A 23 21.94 -13.82 -4.25
N VAL A 24 21.36 -14.46 -3.24
CA VAL A 24 20.52 -13.80 -2.23
C VAL A 24 21.29 -13.72 -0.91
N ILE A 25 21.59 -12.50 -0.47
CA ILE A 25 22.35 -12.24 0.77
C ILE A 25 21.37 -11.66 1.80
N GLY A 26 20.96 -12.49 2.75
CA GLY A 26 20.11 -12.06 3.86
C GLY A 26 20.92 -11.49 5.03
N GLY A 27 20.31 -10.57 5.82
CA GLY A 27 20.94 -9.98 7.00
C GLY A 27 22.03 -8.94 6.70
N ALA A 28 22.18 -8.53 5.43
CA ALA A 28 23.12 -7.51 5.00
C ALA A 28 22.37 -6.19 4.79
N THR A 29 22.78 -5.13 5.48
CA THR A 29 22.24 -3.78 5.30
C THR A 29 23.16 -2.98 4.39
N VAL A 30 22.60 -2.39 3.33
CA VAL A 30 23.34 -1.44 2.49
C VAL A 30 23.45 -0.11 3.22
N ASP A 31 24.68 0.30 3.51
CA ASP A 31 24.97 1.52 4.27
C ASP A 31 25.23 2.73 3.37
N GLY A 32 25.68 2.49 2.13
CA GLY A 32 26.05 3.56 1.22
C GLY A 32 26.25 3.12 -0.22
N LEU A 33 26.66 4.06 -1.04
CA LEU A 33 26.91 3.90 -2.46
C LEU A 33 28.39 4.12 -2.79
N ILE A 34 28.95 3.29 -3.65
CA ILE A 34 30.25 3.50 -4.27
C ILE A 34 30.06 4.35 -5.54
N ARG A 35 30.86 5.39 -5.69
CA ARG A 35 30.82 6.26 -6.88
C ARG A 35 32.20 6.40 -7.52
N LYS A 36 32.21 6.35 -8.84
CA LYS A 36 33.38 6.68 -9.68
C LYS A 36 32.95 7.72 -10.73
N ASP A 37 33.63 8.84 -10.75
CA ASP A 37 33.32 9.96 -11.67
C ASP A 37 31.85 10.41 -11.64
N GLY A 38 31.23 10.40 -10.43
CA GLY A 38 29.83 10.77 -10.22
C GLY A 38 28.83 9.64 -10.43
N ARG A 39 29.17 8.57 -11.14
CA ARG A 39 28.31 7.40 -11.41
C ARG A 39 28.31 6.43 -10.22
N VAL A 40 27.14 5.93 -9.85
CA VAL A 40 26.99 4.82 -8.92
C VAL A 40 27.55 3.54 -9.58
N CYS A 41 28.46 2.87 -8.90
CA CYS A 41 29.13 1.65 -9.37
C CYS A 41 29.27 0.58 -8.28
N GLY A 42 28.46 0.62 -7.27
CA GLY A 42 28.42 -0.37 -6.20
C GLY A 42 27.75 0.13 -4.93
N VAL A 43 27.76 -0.73 -3.93
CA VAL A 43 27.18 -0.47 -2.60
C VAL A 43 28.19 -0.87 -1.52
N THR A 44 28.03 -0.27 -0.32
CA THR A 44 28.79 -0.65 0.86
C THR A 44 27.91 -1.38 1.86
N VAL A 45 28.43 -2.43 2.48
CA VAL A 45 27.77 -3.24 3.50
C VAL A 45 28.75 -3.39 4.68
N GLY A 46 28.55 -2.60 5.73
CA GLY A 46 29.52 -2.49 6.82
C GLY A 46 30.87 -1.96 6.33
N LYS A 47 31.90 -2.84 6.34
CA LYS A 47 33.24 -2.50 5.84
C LYS A 47 33.54 -3.06 4.45
N GLU A 48 32.61 -3.79 3.87
CA GLU A 48 32.76 -4.42 2.57
C GLU A 48 32.25 -3.51 1.44
N GLU A 49 32.98 -3.50 0.34
CA GLU A 49 32.61 -2.82 -0.89
C GLU A 49 32.22 -3.85 -1.94
N LEU A 50 31.00 -3.72 -2.48
CA LEU A 50 30.48 -4.58 -3.53
C LEU A 50 30.35 -3.75 -4.82
N GLU A 51 31.33 -3.85 -5.69
CA GLU A 51 31.32 -3.17 -6.99
C GLU A 51 30.38 -3.87 -7.97
N CYS A 52 29.69 -3.08 -8.81
CA CYS A 52 28.82 -3.57 -9.88
C CYS A 52 28.71 -2.54 -11.01
N ASP A 53 28.20 -2.94 -12.13
CA ASP A 53 27.95 -2.07 -13.28
C ASP A 53 26.73 -1.17 -13.09
N LEU A 54 25.68 -1.70 -12.42
CA LEU A 54 24.39 -1.04 -12.22
C LEU A 54 23.78 -1.48 -10.88
N VAL A 55 23.23 -0.53 -10.14
CA VAL A 55 22.42 -0.77 -8.94
C VAL A 55 20.93 -0.66 -9.29
N ILE A 56 20.11 -1.62 -8.85
CA ILE A 56 18.65 -1.50 -8.85
C ILE A 56 18.19 -1.40 -7.41
N ASP A 57 17.73 -0.22 -7.02
CA ASP A 57 17.24 0.05 -5.69
C ASP A 57 15.76 -0.36 -5.56
N ALA A 58 15.47 -1.29 -4.67
CA ALA A 58 14.16 -1.79 -4.33
C ALA A 58 13.95 -1.84 -2.81
N GLU A 59 14.58 -0.92 -2.07
CA GLU A 59 14.63 -0.91 -0.60
C GLU A 59 13.28 -0.59 0.08
N GLY A 60 12.27 -0.28 -0.70
CA GLY A 60 10.93 0.05 -0.21
C GLY A 60 10.79 1.53 0.17
N VAL A 61 9.71 1.84 0.87
CA VAL A 61 9.24 3.22 1.12
C VAL A 61 10.27 4.15 1.78
N ASN A 62 11.19 3.63 2.58
CA ASN A 62 12.20 4.46 3.26
C ASN A 62 13.19 5.10 2.29
N ALA A 63 13.50 4.44 1.19
CA ALA A 63 14.25 4.94 0.03
C ALA A 63 15.54 5.72 0.37
N LEU A 64 16.24 5.32 1.44
CA LEU A 64 17.42 6.02 1.96
C LEU A 64 18.60 5.98 0.98
N VAL A 65 18.74 4.90 0.23
CA VAL A 65 19.82 4.73 -0.76
C VAL A 65 19.51 5.58 -1.99
N ALA A 66 18.27 5.56 -2.47
CA ALA A 66 17.83 6.39 -3.60
C ALA A 66 17.89 7.89 -3.28
N GLU A 67 17.56 8.30 -2.05
CA GLU A 67 17.74 9.69 -1.58
C GLU A 67 19.21 10.10 -1.58
N ARG A 68 20.10 9.27 -1.01
CA ARG A 68 21.55 9.49 -1.04
C ARG A 68 22.14 9.48 -2.45
N ALA A 69 21.52 8.75 -3.35
CA ALA A 69 21.87 8.77 -4.76
C ALA A 69 21.47 10.09 -5.46
N GLY A 70 20.61 10.89 -4.84
CA GLY A 70 20.05 12.11 -5.42
C GLY A 70 19.04 11.82 -6.55
N VAL A 71 18.42 10.63 -6.52
CA VAL A 71 17.39 10.23 -7.50
C VAL A 71 16.01 10.62 -7.02
N ILE A 72 15.78 10.52 -5.71
CA ILE A 72 14.50 10.88 -5.11
C ILE A 72 14.67 11.98 -4.05
N ASP A 73 13.60 12.74 -3.85
CA ASP A 73 13.51 13.71 -2.75
C ASP A 73 13.22 13.00 -1.41
N PRO A 74 13.60 13.61 -0.26
CA PRO A 74 13.23 13.09 1.04
C PRO A 74 11.72 12.88 1.19
N ILE A 75 11.35 11.77 1.84
CA ILE A 75 9.96 11.40 2.02
C ILE A 75 9.21 12.44 2.88
N ARG A 76 8.01 12.84 2.46
CA ARG A 76 7.16 13.78 3.19
C ARG A 76 6.00 13.05 3.85
N LEU A 77 5.61 13.50 5.05
CA LEU A 77 4.50 12.88 5.80
C LEU A 77 3.18 12.89 5.03
N GLU A 78 2.92 13.92 4.23
CA GLU A 78 1.72 14.01 3.40
C GLU A 78 1.70 13.03 2.22
N ASN A 79 2.82 12.35 1.95
CA ASN A 79 2.96 11.39 0.86
C ASN A 79 3.02 9.95 1.34
N VAL A 80 2.81 9.69 2.64
CA VAL A 80 2.87 8.34 3.20
C VAL A 80 1.71 8.08 4.14
N ALA A 81 1.30 6.82 4.18
CA ALA A 81 0.41 6.29 5.20
C ALA A 81 1.16 5.28 6.10
N VAL A 82 0.61 5.02 7.27
CA VAL A 82 1.04 3.92 8.15
C VAL A 82 0.02 2.80 8.05
N GLY A 83 0.47 1.62 7.66
CA GLY A 83 -0.30 0.39 7.72
C GLY A 83 0.10 -0.45 8.94
N ILE A 84 -0.89 -0.91 9.69
CA ILE A 84 -0.72 -1.86 10.79
C ILE A 84 -1.55 -3.11 10.49
N LYS A 85 -0.97 -4.29 10.66
CA LYS A 85 -1.59 -5.56 10.27
C LYS A 85 -1.35 -6.64 11.31
N SER A 86 -2.41 -7.39 11.62
CA SER A 86 -2.37 -8.68 12.32
C SER A 86 -2.72 -9.81 11.37
N VAL A 87 -2.02 -10.93 11.46
CA VAL A 87 -2.37 -12.18 10.80
C VAL A 87 -2.84 -13.16 11.85
N ILE A 88 -4.08 -13.60 11.73
CA ILE A 88 -4.75 -14.47 12.69
C ILE A 88 -4.93 -15.85 12.07
N ARG A 89 -4.38 -16.89 12.70
CA ARG A 89 -4.51 -18.30 12.27
C ARG A 89 -5.85 -18.86 12.67
N LEU A 90 -6.52 -19.48 11.70
CA LEU A 90 -7.77 -20.22 11.87
C LEU A 90 -7.80 -21.40 10.90
N LYS A 91 -8.60 -22.42 11.19
CA LYS A 91 -8.80 -23.53 10.26
C LYS A 91 -9.53 -23.04 8.99
N GLU A 92 -9.16 -23.57 7.83
CA GLU A 92 -9.75 -23.22 6.54
C GLU A 92 -11.28 -23.31 6.52
N ASN A 93 -11.84 -24.37 7.10
CA ASN A 93 -13.30 -24.55 7.16
C ASN A 93 -14.00 -23.48 8.01
N VAL A 94 -13.38 -23.01 9.10
CA VAL A 94 -13.89 -21.93 9.94
C VAL A 94 -13.86 -20.60 9.18
N ILE A 95 -12.78 -20.33 8.45
CA ILE A 95 -12.66 -19.14 7.61
C ILE A 95 -13.75 -19.16 6.54
N ASN A 96 -13.89 -20.28 5.81
CA ASN A 96 -14.89 -20.41 4.75
C ASN A 96 -16.32 -20.22 5.27
N GLU A 97 -16.65 -20.78 6.43
CA GLU A 97 -17.95 -20.61 7.09
C GLU A 97 -18.21 -19.14 7.43
N ARG A 98 -17.27 -18.47 8.10
CA ARG A 98 -17.42 -17.07 8.56
C ARG A 98 -17.52 -16.06 7.41
N PHE A 99 -16.82 -16.31 6.32
CA PHE A 99 -16.81 -15.44 5.14
C PHE A 99 -17.78 -15.89 4.05
N ASN A 100 -18.52 -16.99 4.27
CA ASN A 100 -19.41 -17.61 3.30
C ASN A 100 -18.70 -17.83 1.95
N THR A 101 -17.52 -18.45 2.00
CA THR A 101 -16.68 -18.75 0.83
C THR A 101 -16.49 -20.26 0.67
N GLU A 102 -16.21 -20.69 -0.56
CA GLU A 102 -15.84 -22.06 -0.86
C GLU A 102 -14.32 -22.28 -0.70
N SER A 103 -13.89 -23.53 -0.54
CA SER A 103 -12.46 -23.87 -0.52
C SER A 103 -11.76 -23.39 -1.79
N GLY A 104 -10.59 -22.78 -1.62
CA GLY A 104 -9.82 -22.17 -2.71
C GLY A 104 -10.35 -20.84 -3.21
N LYS A 105 -11.43 -20.32 -2.62
CA LYS A 105 -11.93 -18.94 -2.81
C LYS A 105 -11.55 -18.08 -1.62
N GLY A 106 -11.75 -16.78 -1.73
CA GLY A 106 -11.47 -15.84 -0.67
C GLY A 106 -12.40 -14.65 -0.69
N ALA A 107 -12.37 -13.89 0.41
CA ALA A 107 -13.09 -12.64 0.56
C ALA A 107 -12.15 -11.53 1.02
N ALA A 108 -12.48 -10.30 0.65
CA ALA A 108 -11.87 -9.10 1.16
C ALA A 108 -12.97 -8.15 1.63
N LEU A 109 -12.82 -7.61 2.82
CA LEU A 109 -13.67 -6.59 3.41
C LEU A 109 -12.86 -5.32 3.57
N LEU A 110 -13.45 -4.22 3.18
CA LEU A 110 -12.89 -2.88 3.37
C LEU A 110 -13.88 -2.04 4.16
N GLY A 111 -13.38 -1.16 5.00
CA GLY A 111 -14.21 -0.27 5.79
C GLY A 111 -13.56 1.08 6.01
N MET A 112 -14.41 2.08 6.21
CA MET A 112 -14.01 3.45 6.52
C MET A 112 -14.95 4.04 7.56
N GLY A 113 -14.63 5.22 8.06
CA GLY A 113 -15.46 5.93 9.03
C GLY A 113 -15.07 5.61 10.46
N SER A 114 -15.99 5.07 11.28
CA SER A 114 -15.73 4.81 12.71
C SER A 114 -14.58 3.85 12.99
N ALA A 115 -14.27 2.95 12.06
CA ALA A 115 -13.17 1.98 12.21
C ALA A 115 -11.79 2.64 12.35
N ASN A 116 -11.59 3.80 11.74
CA ASN A 116 -10.39 4.62 11.85
C ASN A 116 -10.71 6.01 12.41
N GLN A 117 -11.71 6.08 13.29
CA GLN A 117 -12.13 7.28 14.03
C GLN A 117 -12.52 8.47 13.13
N GLY A 118 -12.99 8.21 11.91
CA GLY A 118 -13.36 9.23 10.94
C GLY A 118 -12.19 9.94 10.27
N LEU A 119 -10.95 9.48 10.48
CA LEU A 119 -9.76 10.05 9.88
C LEU A 119 -9.52 9.47 8.47
N PHE A 120 -8.71 10.17 7.67
CA PHE A 120 -8.33 9.68 6.34
C PHE A 120 -7.55 8.36 6.44
N GLY A 121 -8.16 7.29 5.96
CA GLY A 121 -7.66 5.94 6.07
C GLY A 121 -8.77 4.91 5.97
N GLY A 122 -8.51 3.70 6.43
CA GLY A 122 -9.51 2.64 6.42
C GLY A 122 -9.03 1.35 7.04
N LEU A 123 -9.98 0.44 7.24
CA LEU A 123 -9.69 -0.94 7.62
C LEU A 123 -9.66 -1.83 6.38
N PHE A 124 -8.84 -2.86 6.44
CA PHE A 124 -8.91 -3.99 5.53
C PHE A 124 -8.95 -5.31 6.29
N MET A 125 -9.65 -6.28 5.74
CA MET A 125 -9.61 -7.67 6.20
C MET A 125 -9.74 -8.58 4.99
N TYR A 126 -8.85 -9.57 4.86
CA TYR A 126 -8.93 -10.55 3.78
C TYR A 126 -8.51 -11.93 4.24
N THR A 127 -9.10 -12.93 3.60
CA THR A 127 -8.83 -14.33 3.88
C THR A 127 -7.56 -14.81 3.17
N ASN A 128 -6.83 -15.70 3.84
CA ASN A 128 -5.84 -16.59 3.25
C ASN A 128 -6.33 -18.02 3.49
N LYS A 129 -5.57 -19.01 3.07
CA LYS A 129 -5.99 -20.41 3.21
C LYS A 129 -6.23 -20.83 4.66
N ASP A 130 -5.31 -20.46 5.57
CA ASP A 130 -5.25 -20.87 6.95
C ASP A 130 -5.09 -19.69 7.92
N THR A 131 -5.31 -18.47 7.44
CA THR A 131 -5.21 -17.24 8.22
C THR A 131 -6.16 -16.18 7.70
N ILE A 132 -6.41 -15.16 8.52
CA ILE A 132 -7.07 -13.91 8.16
C ILE A 132 -6.07 -12.79 8.40
N SER A 133 -5.87 -11.93 7.42
CA SER A 133 -5.14 -10.68 7.57
C SER A 133 -6.13 -9.56 7.86
N ILE A 134 -5.94 -8.85 8.95
CA ILE A 134 -6.74 -7.69 9.35
C ILE A 134 -5.83 -6.53 9.67
N GLY A 135 -6.21 -5.32 9.27
CA GLY A 135 -5.40 -4.15 9.54
C GLY A 135 -6.09 -2.82 9.33
N LEU A 136 -5.36 -1.79 9.70
CA LEU A 136 -5.70 -0.39 9.51
C LEU A 136 -4.63 0.28 8.64
N VAL A 137 -5.05 1.16 7.76
CA VAL A 137 -4.18 2.11 7.07
C VAL A 137 -4.61 3.51 7.46
N GLN A 138 -3.66 4.34 7.84
CA GLN A 138 -3.92 5.71 8.29
C GLN A 138 -2.94 6.66 7.62
N ASP A 139 -3.44 7.74 7.06
CA ASP A 139 -2.61 8.86 6.56
C ASP A 139 -1.69 9.38 7.66
N SER A 140 -0.40 9.50 7.37
CA SER A 140 0.62 9.80 8.40
C SER A 140 0.51 11.21 8.96
N LYS A 141 0.10 12.19 8.13
CA LYS A 141 -0.10 13.56 8.58
C LYS A 141 -1.30 13.64 9.51
N THR A 142 -2.43 13.09 9.10
CA THR A 142 -3.67 13.04 9.88
C THR A 142 -3.47 12.27 11.19
N TRP A 143 -2.77 11.14 11.14
CA TRP A 143 -2.41 10.38 12.33
C TRP A 143 -1.60 11.20 13.33
N LYS A 144 -0.54 11.87 12.87
CA LYS A 144 0.33 12.71 13.71
C LYS A 144 -0.44 13.88 14.33
N GLU A 145 -1.26 14.56 13.54
CA GLU A 145 -2.04 15.74 14.00
C GLU A 145 -3.10 15.37 15.05
N ASN A 146 -3.67 14.18 14.98
CA ASN A 146 -4.73 13.74 15.91
C ASN A 146 -4.21 12.89 17.08
N GLY A 147 -2.91 12.58 17.14
CA GLY A 147 -2.31 11.82 18.23
C GLY A 147 -2.87 10.40 18.39
N LEU A 148 -3.36 9.80 17.31
CA LEU A 148 -3.93 8.44 17.31
C LEU A 148 -2.84 7.42 17.65
N HIS A 149 -3.11 6.53 18.62
CA HIS A 149 -2.26 5.40 18.92
C HIS A 149 -2.71 4.17 18.12
N LEU A 150 -2.04 3.89 17.01
CA LEU A 150 -2.44 2.83 16.08
C LEU A 150 -2.55 1.44 16.71
N PRO A 151 -1.66 0.99 17.62
CA PRO A 151 -1.85 -0.26 18.34
C PRO A 151 -3.18 -0.35 19.07
N ASP A 152 -3.60 0.70 19.78
CA ASP A 152 -4.87 0.72 20.52
C ASP A 152 -6.06 0.70 19.56
N ALA A 153 -5.96 1.44 18.43
CA ALA A 153 -6.97 1.41 17.38
C ALA A 153 -7.11 0.01 16.77
N MET A 154 -6.00 -0.72 16.63
CA MET A 154 -6.00 -2.10 16.14
C MET A 154 -6.64 -3.07 17.13
N GLU A 155 -6.38 -2.94 18.43
CA GLU A 155 -7.04 -3.74 19.45
C GLU A 155 -8.54 -3.45 19.48
N ALA A 156 -8.94 -2.18 19.50
CA ALA A 156 -10.35 -1.79 19.42
C ALA A 156 -11.05 -2.33 18.17
N LEU A 157 -10.36 -2.38 17.02
CA LEU A 157 -10.88 -2.99 15.80
C LEU A 157 -11.11 -4.50 15.97
N LYS A 158 -10.17 -5.21 16.57
CA LYS A 158 -10.30 -6.66 16.82
C LYS A 158 -11.43 -7.00 17.80
N GLU A 159 -11.69 -6.11 18.76
CA GLU A 159 -12.78 -6.25 19.74
C GLU A 159 -14.14 -5.78 19.20
N HIS A 160 -14.17 -5.14 18.02
CA HIS A 160 -15.43 -4.63 17.45
C HIS A 160 -16.45 -5.77 17.23
N PRO A 161 -17.72 -5.65 17.69
CA PRO A 161 -18.69 -6.74 17.69
C PRO A 161 -18.97 -7.41 16.34
N ILE A 162 -18.79 -6.68 15.25
CA ILE A 162 -18.94 -7.23 13.89
C ILE A 162 -17.63 -7.86 13.42
N ILE A 163 -16.51 -7.17 13.61
CA ILE A 163 -15.20 -7.58 13.09
C ILE A 163 -14.66 -8.75 13.89
N GLY A 164 -14.75 -8.69 15.23
CA GLY A 164 -14.25 -9.74 16.13
C GLY A 164 -14.80 -11.12 15.83
N LYS A 165 -16.05 -11.23 15.36
CA LYS A 165 -16.66 -12.51 14.98
C LYS A 165 -15.90 -13.26 13.89
N TYR A 166 -15.23 -12.55 13.00
CA TYR A 166 -14.44 -13.16 11.91
C TYR A 166 -13.16 -13.78 12.42
N ILE A 167 -12.58 -13.25 13.51
CA ILE A 167 -11.26 -13.66 14.04
C ILE A 167 -11.35 -14.38 15.39
N ASP A 168 -12.53 -14.51 15.97
CA ASP A 168 -12.75 -15.13 17.28
C ASP A 168 -12.14 -16.54 17.37
N GLY A 169 -11.47 -16.85 18.51
CA GLY A 169 -10.78 -18.11 18.72
C GLY A 169 -9.55 -18.33 17.85
N GLY A 170 -9.10 -17.33 17.09
CA GLY A 170 -7.90 -17.39 16.27
C GLY A 170 -6.62 -17.06 17.05
N GLU A 171 -5.48 -17.55 16.55
CA GLU A 171 -4.14 -17.30 17.09
C GLU A 171 -3.46 -16.19 16.33
N LEU A 172 -2.94 -15.16 17.02
CA LEU A 172 -2.08 -14.14 16.40
C LEU A 172 -0.72 -14.75 16.03
N VAL A 173 -0.41 -14.78 14.73
CA VAL A 173 0.84 -15.37 14.21
C VAL A 173 1.79 -14.37 13.60
N GLU A 174 1.32 -13.18 13.25
CA GLU A 174 2.14 -12.09 12.73
C GLU A 174 1.51 -10.75 13.11
N TYR A 175 2.35 -9.81 13.52
CA TYR A 175 1.98 -8.42 13.74
C TYR A 175 3.03 -7.53 13.11
N THR A 176 2.63 -6.65 12.22
CA THR A 176 3.54 -5.78 11.47
C THR A 176 2.99 -4.38 11.34
N ALA A 177 3.88 -3.39 11.34
CA ALA A 177 3.58 -2.03 10.93
C ALA A 177 4.53 -1.62 9.80
N HIS A 178 4.03 -0.89 8.81
CA HIS A 178 4.79 -0.52 7.64
C HIS A 178 4.33 0.85 7.11
N LEU A 179 5.26 1.64 6.60
CA LEU A 179 4.93 2.83 5.82
C LEU A 179 4.51 2.41 4.41
N ILE A 180 3.62 3.18 3.82
CA ILE A 180 3.08 2.97 2.47
C ILE A 180 3.21 4.29 1.72
N PRO A 181 3.90 4.36 0.57
CA PRO A 181 3.96 5.59 -0.20
C PRO A 181 2.63 5.82 -0.92
N GLU A 182 1.93 6.88 -0.58
CA GLU A 182 0.60 7.20 -1.10
C GLU A 182 0.53 8.59 -1.77
N GLY A 183 1.64 9.25 -2.01
CA GLY A 183 1.68 10.59 -2.60
C GLY A 183 1.15 10.68 -4.04
N GLY A 184 1.03 9.55 -4.72
CA GLY A 184 0.52 9.46 -6.08
C GLY A 184 1.40 10.15 -7.12
N TYR A 185 0.84 10.43 -8.28
CA TYR A 185 1.59 10.96 -9.44
C TYR A 185 2.38 12.25 -9.17
N ASN A 186 1.83 13.14 -8.36
CA ASN A 186 2.45 14.44 -8.08
C ASN A 186 3.62 14.37 -7.08
N ALA A 187 3.83 13.23 -6.44
CA ALA A 187 4.91 13.00 -5.47
C ALA A 187 6.10 12.24 -6.08
N PHE A 188 6.01 11.84 -7.35
CA PHE A 188 7.15 11.21 -8.02
C PHE A 188 8.31 12.19 -8.17
N SER A 189 9.49 11.70 -7.86
CA SER A 189 10.77 12.29 -8.24
C SER A 189 11.25 11.63 -9.53
N GLU A 190 12.53 11.41 -9.67
CA GLU A 190 13.10 10.69 -10.80
C GLU A 190 13.11 9.18 -10.56
N PHE A 191 13.23 8.38 -11.61
CA PHE A 191 13.26 6.91 -11.50
C PHE A 191 14.66 6.33 -11.76
N CYS A 192 15.63 7.16 -12.18
CA CYS A 192 16.98 6.72 -12.43
C CYS A 192 18.01 7.85 -12.24
N GLY A 193 19.26 7.46 -12.03
CA GLY A 193 20.45 8.30 -12.03
C GLY A 193 21.59 7.59 -12.76
N ASP A 194 22.77 8.19 -12.79
CA ASP A 194 23.96 7.56 -13.37
C ASP A 194 24.31 6.30 -12.58
N GLY A 195 24.16 5.12 -13.20
CA GLY A 195 24.45 3.81 -12.61
C GLY A 195 23.42 3.29 -11.62
N ILE A 196 22.20 3.88 -11.53
CA ILE A 196 21.16 3.42 -10.60
C ILE A 196 19.77 3.55 -11.21
N LEU A 197 18.90 2.55 -10.93
CA LEU A 197 17.46 2.55 -11.17
C LEU A 197 16.75 2.41 -9.82
N VAL A 198 15.56 3.02 -9.66
CA VAL A 198 14.74 2.93 -8.45
C VAL A 198 13.39 2.31 -8.79
N THR A 199 12.93 1.31 -8.01
CA THR A 199 11.73 0.52 -8.31
C THR A 199 10.78 0.40 -7.13
N GLY A 200 9.54 0.02 -7.42
CA GLY A 200 8.53 -0.29 -6.39
C GLY A 200 8.25 0.87 -5.45
N ASP A 201 8.08 0.56 -4.17
CA ASP A 201 7.74 1.55 -3.14
C ASP A 201 8.87 2.59 -2.94
N ALA A 202 10.14 2.24 -3.22
CA ALA A 202 11.24 3.20 -3.20
C ALA A 202 11.06 4.30 -4.26
N ALA A 203 10.48 3.97 -5.39
CA ALA A 203 10.10 4.93 -6.44
C ALA A 203 8.70 5.57 -6.21
N GLY A 204 8.05 5.32 -5.07
CA GLY A 204 6.71 5.81 -4.78
C GLY A 204 5.59 5.10 -5.56
N LEU A 205 5.86 3.95 -6.17
CA LEU A 205 4.92 3.24 -7.04
C LEU A 205 3.88 2.44 -6.24
N CYS A 206 3.11 3.12 -5.41
CA CYS A 206 1.96 2.60 -4.71
C CYS A 206 0.77 3.56 -4.87
N MET A 207 -0.40 3.03 -5.18
CA MET A 207 -1.59 3.81 -5.50
C MET A 207 -2.73 3.50 -4.53
N ASN A 208 -3.18 4.53 -3.82
CA ASN A 208 -4.43 4.48 -3.07
C ASN A 208 -5.59 5.02 -3.92
N ARG A 209 -6.60 4.18 -4.16
CA ARG A 209 -7.83 4.53 -4.89
C ARG A 209 -9.04 4.68 -3.96
N GLY A 210 -8.84 4.72 -2.65
CA GLY A 210 -9.89 4.78 -1.65
C GLY A 210 -10.54 3.43 -1.34
N TYR A 211 -10.79 2.60 -2.34
CA TYR A 211 -11.35 1.25 -2.18
C TYR A 211 -10.31 0.13 -2.35
N THR A 212 -9.08 0.45 -2.70
CA THR A 212 -7.97 -0.49 -2.78
C THR A 212 -6.65 0.27 -2.78
N VAL A 213 -5.64 -0.34 -2.17
CA VAL A 213 -4.24 0.09 -2.26
C VAL A 213 -3.48 -0.94 -3.10
N ARG A 214 -2.82 -0.48 -4.15
CA ARG A 214 -2.06 -1.30 -5.09
C ARG A 214 -0.58 -0.90 -5.01
N GLY A 215 0.29 -1.81 -4.66
CA GLY A 215 1.75 -1.59 -4.60
C GLY A 215 2.51 -2.79 -5.17
N MET A 216 2.13 -4.03 -4.79
CA MET A 216 2.86 -5.23 -5.20
C MET A 216 2.90 -5.46 -6.71
N ASP A 217 1.81 -5.21 -7.41
CA ASP A 217 1.74 -5.33 -8.86
C ASP A 217 2.60 -4.26 -9.56
N TYR A 218 2.60 -3.02 -9.07
CA TYR A 218 3.49 -1.98 -9.58
C TYR A 218 4.95 -2.24 -9.26
N ALA A 219 5.27 -2.80 -8.09
CA ALA A 219 6.63 -3.22 -7.75
C ALA A 219 7.13 -4.33 -8.70
N ILE A 220 6.28 -5.30 -9.04
CA ILE A 220 6.62 -6.36 -10.01
C ILE A 220 6.80 -5.76 -11.40
N MET A 221 5.88 -4.91 -11.87
CA MET A 221 5.95 -4.31 -13.20
C MET A 221 7.17 -3.41 -13.35
N SER A 222 7.47 -2.59 -12.35
CA SER A 222 8.68 -1.73 -12.37
C SER A 222 9.97 -2.56 -12.26
N GLY A 223 9.97 -3.64 -11.48
CA GLY A 223 11.11 -4.56 -11.43
C GLY A 223 11.40 -5.22 -12.79
N ILE A 224 10.36 -5.63 -13.53
CA ILE A 224 10.52 -6.17 -14.89
C ILE A 224 11.08 -5.10 -15.83
N ALA A 225 10.51 -3.89 -15.82
CA ALA A 225 11.00 -2.78 -16.64
C ALA A 225 12.45 -2.38 -16.32
N ALA A 226 12.84 -2.42 -15.03
CA ALA A 226 14.21 -2.18 -14.60
C ALA A 226 15.16 -3.28 -15.09
N ALA A 227 14.76 -4.54 -15.01
CA ALA A 227 15.55 -5.68 -15.51
C ALA A 227 15.80 -5.60 -17.03
N GLU A 228 14.76 -5.29 -17.81
CA GLU A 228 14.88 -5.09 -19.26
C GLU A 228 15.79 -3.91 -19.62
N THR A 229 15.76 -2.85 -18.82
CA THR A 229 16.63 -1.69 -18.99
C THR A 229 18.08 -2.04 -18.63
N ALA A 230 18.28 -2.77 -17.53
CA ALA A 230 19.58 -3.26 -17.08
C ALA A 230 20.23 -4.19 -18.13
N GLU A 231 19.47 -5.10 -18.72
CA GLU A 231 19.97 -5.98 -19.79
C GLU A 231 20.51 -5.19 -20.97
N GLN A 232 19.79 -4.15 -21.40
CA GLN A 232 20.23 -3.30 -22.51
C GLN A 232 21.46 -2.46 -22.12
N ALA A 233 21.48 -1.93 -20.89
CA ALA A 233 22.61 -1.15 -20.38
C ALA A 233 23.89 -1.99 -20.32
N LEU A 234 23.80 -3.21 -19.78
CA LEU A 234 24.91 -4.17 -19.72
C LEU A 234 25.40 -4.57 -21.11
N THR A 235 24.49 -4.86 -22.04
CA THR A 235 24.84 -5.21 -23.43
C THR A 235 25.63 -4.12 -24.13
N LYS A 236 25.27 -2.84 -23.87
CA LYS A 236 25.92 -1.68 -24.50
C LYS A 236 27.09 -1.11 -23.69
N GLY A 237 27.25 -1.49 -22.43
CA GLY A 237 28.22 -0.91 -21.51
C GLY A 237 27.95 0.57 -21.18
N VAL A 238 26.67 1.02 -21.20
CA VAL A 238 26.28 2.41 -21.01
C VAL A 238 25.32 2.52 -19.83
N PHE A 239 25.73 3.27 -18.80
CA PHE A 239 24.98 3.38 -17.53
C PHE A 239 24.70 4.84 -17.14
N THR A 240 24.70 5.75 -18.11
CA THR A 240 24.37 7.16 -17.88
C THR A 240 22.87 7.32 -17.61
N LYS A 241 22.49 8.34 -16.83
CA LYS A 241 21.10 8.71 -16.57
C LYS A 241 20.30 8.86 -17.87
N GLU A 242 20.90 9.50 -18.89
CA GLU A 242 20.27 9.68 -20.19
C GLU A 242 19.88 8.35 -20.84
N PHE A 243 20.80 7.37 -20.84
CA PHE A 243 20.52 6.04 -21.39
C PHE A 243 19.50 5.28 -20.52
N LEU A 244 19.67 5.31 -19.19
CA LEU A 244 18.78 4.65 -18.25
C LEU A 244 17.36 5.27 -18.22
N GLY A 245 17.17 6.48 -18.72
CA GLY A 245 15.85 7.13 -18.85
C GLY A 245 14.85 6.35 -19.72
N MET A 246 15.29 5.38 -20.55
CA MET A 246 14.38 4.44 -21.20
C MET A 246 13.54 3.62 -20.22
N TYR A 247 13.97 3.48 -18.97
CA TYR A 247 13.21 2.87 -17.88
C TYR A 247 11.88 3.61 -17.63
N GLU A 248 11.92 4.93 -17.55
CA GLU A 248 10.73 5.75 -17.38
C GLU A 248 9.77 5.59 -18.58
N ALA A 249 10.29 5.56 -19.80
CA ALA A 249 9.46 5.31 -20.99
C ALA A 249 8.76 3.94 -20.96
N ARG A 250 9.39 2.91 -20.36
CA ARG A 250 8.76 1.60 -20.13
C ARG A 250 7.66 1.67 -19.06
N LEU A 251 7.90 2.45 -18.00
CA LEU A 251 6.90 2.65 -16.93
C LEU A 251 5.68 3.42 -17.44
N GLU A 252 5.84 4.37 -18.38
CA GLU A 252 4.76 5.17 -18.94
C GLU A 252 3.61 4.31 -19.48
N HIS A 253 3.93 3.21 -20.15
CA HIS A 253 2.93 2.38 -20.81
C HIS A 253 2.05 1.57 -19.86
N ASN A 254 2.61 1.06 -18.76
CA ASN A 254 1.94 0.04 -17.93
C ASN A 254 1.71 0.47 -16.49
N THR A 255 2.38 1.51 -16.03
CA THR A 255 2.39 1.92 -14.63
C THR A 255 1.98 3.38 -14.50
N LEU A 256 2.74 4.32 -15.05
CA LEU A 256 2.51 5.75 -14.87
C LEU A 256 1.21 6.25 -15.49
N ALA A 257 0.70 5.57 -16.52
CA ALA A 257 -0.60 5.88 -17.11
C ALA A 257 -1.76 5.75 -16.10
N ASP A 258 -1.71 4.70 -15.24
CA ASP A 258 -2.66 4.52 -14.15
C ASP A 258 -2.58 5.67 -13.13
N PHE A 259 -1.35 6.05 -12.75
CA PHE A 259 -1.12 7.16 -11.81
C PHE A 259 -1.56 8.50 -12.40
N LYS A 260 -1.30 8.76 -13.68
CA LYS A 260 -1.78 9.97 -14.37
C LYS A 260 -3.30 10.08 -14.35
N THR A 261 -4.00 8.97 -14.55
CA THR A 261 -5.46 8.89 -14.48
C THR A 261 -5.97 9.18 -13.06
N ALA A 262 -5.28 8.70 -12.03
CA ALA A 262 -5.65 8.82 -10.63
C ALA A 262 -5.06 10.05 -9.92
N LYS A 263 -4.32 10.93 -10.62
CA LYS A 263 -3.49 11.98 -9.99
C LYS A 263 -4.22 12.96 -9.05
N LYS A 264 -5.54 13.13 -9.19
CA LYS A 264 -6.36 13.96 -8.31
C LYS A 264 -6.96 13.19 -7.14
N GLY A 265 -6.89 11.85 -7.14
CA GLY A 265 -7.59 10.98 -6.20
C GLY A 265 -7.08 11.15 -4.76
N HIS A 266 -5.77 11.06 -4.56
CA HIS A 266 -5.17 11.22 -3.23
C HIS A 266 -5.47 12.61 -2.65
N SER A 267 -5.20 13.68 -3.40
CA SER A 267 -5.48 15.06 -2.95
C SER A 267 -6.96 15.29 -2.64
N TYR A 268 -7.86 14.71 -3.42
CA TYR A 268 -9.30 14.79 -3.14
C TYR A 268 -9.66 14.09 -1.83
N MET A 269 -9.19 12.88 -1.60
CA MET A 269 -9.44 12.13 -0.37
C MET A 269 -8.85 12.83 0.87
N ALA A 270 -7.61 13.29 0.76
CA ALA A 270 -6.91 13.98 1.86
C ALA A 270 -7.58 15.31 2.27
N ASN A 271 -8.24 15.99 1.32
CA ASN A 271 -8.88 17.30 1.56
C ASN A 271 -10.41 17.20 1.73
N THR A 272 -10.99 16.00 1.78
CA THR A 272 -12.44 15.80 1.88
C THR A 272 -12.77 14.99 3.14
N GLU A 273 -12.68 15.62 4.31
CA GLU A 273 -13.01 15.03 5.62
C GLU A 273 -14.38 14.33 5.63
N HIS A 274 -15.36 14.89 4.94
CA HIS A 274 -16.71 14.34 4.85
C HIS A 274 -16.77 12.91 4.28
N LEU A 275 -15.78 12.47 3.51
CA LEU A 275 -15.69 11.09 3.02
C LEU A 275 -15.60 10.07 4.16
N PHE A 276 -14.96 10.45 5.27
CA PHE A 276 -14.66 9.54 6.39
C PHE A 276 -15.57 9.76 7.60
N THR A 277 -16.31 10.85 7.63
CA THR A 277 -17.21 11.25 8.72
C THR A 277 -18.68 11.30 8.27
N THR A 278 -19.03 12.37 7.58
CA THR A 278 -20.42 12.72 7.28
C THR A 278 -21.08 11.77 6.29
N TYR A 279 -20.40 11.40 5.19
CA TYR A 279 -21.02 10.56 4.15
C TYR A 279 -21.31 9.14 4.60
N PRO A 280 -20.44 8.43 5.35
CA PRO A 280 -20.78 7.14 5.94
C PRO A 280 -21.99 7.22 6.88
N GLU A 281 -22.04 8.24 7.75
CA GLU A 281 -23.19 8.46 8.64
C GLU A 281 -24.49 8.72 7.87
N MET A 282 -24.42 9.55 6.83
CA MET A 282 -25.58 9.83 5.97
C MET A 282 -26.12 8.56 5.32
N ALA A 283 -25.23 7.74 4.77
CA ALA A 283 -25.61 6.47 4.16
C ALA A 283 -26.30 5.54 5.16
N ILE A 284 -25.72 5.39 6.36
CA ILE A 284 -26.31 4.56 7.43
C ILE A 284 -27.67 5.09 7.86
N LYS A 285 -27.79 6.40 8.13
CA LYS A 285 -29.06 7.02 8.54
C LYS A 285 -30.15 6.89 7.46
N ALA A 286 -29.77 7.05 6.20
CA ALA A 286 -30.69 6.86 5.08
C ALA A 286 -31.21 5.41 5.02
N LEU A 287 -30.30 4.43 5.11
CA LEU A 287 -30.68 3.01 5.14
C LEU A 287 -31.54 2.66 6.35
N GLN A 288 -31.15 3.08 7.55
CA GLN A 288 -31.94 2.86 8.77
C GLN A 288 -33.35 3.43 8.65
N SER A 289 -33.49 4.63 8.07
CA SER A 289 -34.79 5.27 7.87
C SER A 289 -35.68 4.53 6.87
N LEU A 290 -35.09 3.96 5.82
CA LEU A 290 -35.81 3.16 4.82
C LEU A 290 -36.31 1.82 5.36
N TYR A 291 -35.54 1.20 6.28
CA TYR A 291 -35.88 -0.09 6.86
C TYR A 291 -36.55 0.01 8.24
N LYS A 292 -36.86 1.22 8.69
CA LYS A 292 -37.56 1.42 9.97
C LYS A 292 -39.01 0.94 9.88
N VAL A 293 -39.40 0.07 10.80
CA VAL A 293 -40.79 -0.43 10.95
C VAL A 293 -41.22 -0.17 12.39
N ASP A 294 -41.99 0.89 12.60
CA ASP A 294 -42.42 1.35 13.93
C ASP A 294 -43.97 1.53 14.03
N GLY A 295 -44.72 1.03 13.05
CA GLY A 295 -46.16 1.15 13.01
C GLY A 295 -46.67 2.49 12.47
N SER A 296 -45.80 3.43 12.13
CA SER A 296 -46.17 4.68 11.47
C SER A 296 -46.53 4.46 9.98
N ALA A 297 -47.29 5.38 9.40
CA ALA A 297 -47.58 5.34 7.97
C ALA A 297 -46.28 5.48 7.15
N ILE A 298 -46.18 4.70 6.05
CA ILE A 298 -45.04 4.73 5.14
C ILE A 298 -44.98 6.06 4.42
N GLU A 299 -43.89 6.78 4.55
CA GLU A 299 -43.60 7.95 3.71
C GLU A 299 -42.91 7.52 2.40
N GLY A 300 -43.02 8.38 1.38
CA GLY A 300 -42.29 8.13 0.12
C GLY A 300 -40.80 8.09 0.30
N THR A 301 -40.13 7.10 -0.32
CA THR A 301 -38.69 6.81 -0.17
C THR A 301 -37.78 8.04 -0.22
N VAL A 302 -37.96 8.90 -1.24
CA VAL A 302 -37.15 10.12 -1.40
C VAL A 302 -37.34 11.07 -0.21
N LYS A 303 -38.58 11.26 0.26
CA LYS A 303 -38.87 12.14 1.40
C LYS A 303 -38.25 11.60 2.69
N THR A 304 -38.28 10.29 2.91
CA THR A 304 -37.68 9.60 4.05
C THR A 304 -36.16 9.79 4.06
N VAL A 305 -35.50 9.55 2.92
CA VAL A 305 -34.04 9.74 2.79
C VAL A 305 -33.66 11.20 3.02
N VAL A 306 -34.32 12.15 2.36
CA VAL A 306 -34.00 13.57 2.51
C VAL A 306 -34.19 14.07 3.95
N LYS A 307 -35.21 13.59 4.67
CA LYS A 307 -35.42 13.92 6.09
C LYS A 307 -34.34 13.35 7.01
N SER A 308 -33.77 12.20 6.67
CA SER A 308 -32.72 11.55 7.46
C SER A 308 -31.34 12.18 7.26
N LEU A 309 -31.15 12.92 6.18
CA LEU A 309 -29.86 13.58 5.89
C LEU A 309 -29.66 14.79 6.82
N PRO A 310 -28.44 14.96 7.38
CA PRO A 310 -28.11 16.17 8.11
C PRO A 310 -28.23 17.39 7.17
N LYS A 311 -28.62 18.53 7.71
CA LYS A 311 -28.67 19.79 6.96
C LYS A 311 -27.25 20.30 6.69
N VAL A 312 -26.48 19.57 5.91
CA VAL A 312 -25.13 19.96 5.48
C VAL A 312 -25.27 20.76 4.18
N LYS A 313 -24.62 21.88 4.09
CA LYS A 313 -24.38 22.55 2.82
C LYS A 313 -23.50 21.62 1.97
N VAL A 314 -24.13 20.89 1.05
CA VAL A 314 -23.44 19.87 0.22
C VAL A 314 -22.50 20.50 -0.82
N PHE A 315 -22.50 21.83 -0.94
CA PHE A 315 -21.65 22.57 -1.87
C PHE A 315 -21.13 23.85 -1.22
N SER A 316 -19.88 23.85 -0.83
CA SER A 316 -19.05 25.04 -0.74
C SER A 316 -17.66 24.73 -1.26
#